data_043a7f5d4cb9be2e3eb2970e72f1c614
#
_entry.id   043a7f5d4cb9be2e3eb2970e72f1c614
#
_cell.length_a   1.000
_cell.length_b   1.000
_cell.length_c   1.000
_cell.angle_alpha   90.00
_cell.angle_beta   90.00
_cell.angle_gamma   90.00
#
_symmetry.space_group_name_H-M   'P 1'
#
loop_
_entity.id
_entity.type
_entity.pdbx_description
1 polymer ?
#
loop_
_entity_poly.entity_id
_entity_poly.type
_entity_poly.pdbx_seq_one_letter_code
_entity_poly.pdbx_strand_id
1 'polypeptide(L)'
;MRKTISILLLLTSLVLALSSCGAGTPKIEDYEWKMRTVMHIEGEQLVYDAASEESSTHPEAKIIEMTLVAKDGKITVKDVTNGKTYEGTYTVSGKNPKGTDYSIVIDGKEGHATVAMTTYADGKEEPTLPINLGDYSMYFYAD
;
A
#
# COMPACT_ATOMS: atom_id res chain seq x y z
N MET A 1 26.71 47.65 8.55
CA MET A 1 25.82 47.01 7.57
C MET A 1 26.36 45.69 6.94
N ARG A 2 27.66 45.50 6.81
CA ARG A 2 28.24 44.25 6.20
C ARG A 2 28.15 42.98 7.06
N LYS A 3 28.05 43.09 8.38
CA LYS A 3 28.00 41.93 9.30
C LYS A 3 26.59 41.29 9.45
N THR A 4 25.54 42.06 9.25
CA THR A 4 24.16 41.55 9.37
C THR A 4 23.70 40.73 8.15
N ILE A 5 24.24 41.03 6.96
CA ILE A 5 23.92 40.30 5.72
C ILE A 5 24.52 38.88 5.73
N SER A 6 25.72 38.72 6.33
CA SER A 6 26.35 37.40 6.42
C SER A 6 25.62 36.43 7.37
N ILE A 7 25.02 36.96 8.43
CA ILE A 7 24.25 36.12 9.39
C ILE A 7 22.93 35.69 8.77
N LEU A 8 22.31 36.56 7.98
CA LEU A 8 21.04 36.21 7.30
C LEU A 8 21.25 35.14 6.23
N LEU A 9 22.35 35.18 5.50
CA LEU A 9 22.69 34.17 4.48
C LEU A 9 23.04 32.80 5.13
N LEU A 10 23.63 32.79 6.33
CA LEU A 10 23.93 31.57 7.05
C LEU A 10 22.66 30.90 7.62
N LEU A 11 21.69 31.71 8.05
CA LEU A 11 20.39 31.19 8.53
C LEU A 11 19.54 30.59 7.39
N THR A 12 19.56 31.19 6.20
CA THR A 12 18.82 30.66 5.05
C THR A 12 19.42 29.37 4.51
N SER A 13 20.74 29.19 4.57
CA SER A 13 21.38 27.93 4.17
C SER A 13 21.12 26.79 5.16
N LEU A 14 20.93 27.09 6.44
CA LEU A 14 20.63 26.06 7.45
C LEU A 14 19.20 25.55 7.35
N VAL A 15 18.24 26.39 6.94
CA VAL A 15 16.84 25.98 6.76
C VAL A 15 16.67 25.07 5.53
N LEU A 16 17.49 25.25 4.49
CA LEU A 16 17.44 24.39 3.30
C LEU A 16 18.06 22.99 3.53
N ALA A 17 18.94 22.85 4.53
CA ALA A 17 19.54 21.54 4.86
C ALA A 17 18.61 20.65 5.71
N LEU A 18 17.54 21.19 6.31
CA LEU A 18 16.57 20.43 7.12
C LEU A 18 15.39 19.87 6.33
N SER A 19 15.25 20.23 5.05
CA SER A 19 14.17 19.72 4.18
C SER A 19 14.53 18.42 3.44
N SER A 20 15.70 17.82 3.68
CA SER A 20 16.07 16.51 3.14
C SER A 20 15.93 15.38 4.17
N CYS A 21 15.09 15.55 5.18
CA CYS A 21 14.78 14.50 6.14
C CYS A 21 13.69 13.59 5.60
N GLY A 22 14.13 12.50 4.96
CA GLY A 22 13.48 11.20 4.95
C GLY A 22 12.03 11.19 4.45
N ALA A 23 11.81 10.70 3.24
CA ALA A 23 10.51 10.13 2.92
C ALA A 23 10.15 9.16 4.06
N GLY A 24 9.14 9.50 4.86
CA GLY A 24 8.72 8.68 6.00
C GLY A 24 8.36 7.28 5.51
N THR A 25 8.45 6.29 6.39
CA THR A 25 7.99 4.93 6.09
C THR A 25 6.57 4.98 5.54
N PRO A 26 6.29 4.36 4.37
CA PRO A 26 4.99 4.43 3.73
C PRO A 26 3.90 3.84 4.64
N LYS A 27 2.71 4.45 4.61
CA LYS A 27 1.56 4.04 5.39
C LYS A 27 0.40 3.65 4.49
N ILE A 28 -0.49 2.84 5.03
CA ILE A 28 -1.69 2.40 4.31
C ILE A 28 -2.59 3.58 3.89
N GLU A 29 -2.55 4.69 4.62
CA GLU A 29 -3.34 5.91 4.37
C GLU A 29 -2.76 6.81 3.27
N ASP A 30 -1.50 6.59 2.89
CA ASP A 30 -0.78 7.50 1.99
C ASP A 30 -1.20 7.33 0.53
N TYR A 31 -1.93 6.23 0.19
CA TYR A 31 -2.23 5.85 -1.18
C TYR A 31 -3.67 5.35 -1.34
N GLU A 32 -4.18 5.46 -2.55
CA GLU A 32 -5.24 4.59 -3.05
C GLU A 32 -4.59 3.31 -3.57
N TRP A 33 -5.20 2.16 -3.28
CA TRP A 33 -4.64 0.87 -3.59
C TRP A 33 -5.48 0.17 -4.64
N LYS A 34 -4.82 -0.37 -5.67
CA LYS A 34 -5.45 -1.23 -6.69
C LYS A 34 -5.03 -2.67 -6.48
N MET A 35 -5.99 -3.57 -6.51
CA MET A 35 -5.72 -5.01 -6.43
C MET A 35 -5.02 -5.46 -7.71
N ARG A 36 -3.98 -6.29 -7.54
CA ARG A 36 -3.32 -7.00 -8.63
C ARG A 36 -3.78 -8.45 -8.69
N THR A 37 -3.69 -9.17 -7.57
CA THR A 37 -4.04 -10.59 -7.50
C THR A 37 -4.67 -10.95 -6.18
N VAL A 38 -5.48 -12.00 -6.18
CA VAL A 38 -5.95 -12.72 -4.98
C VAL A 38 -5.67 -14.21 -5.17
N MET A 39 -4.97 -14.79 -4.21
CA MET A 39 -4.61 -16.19 -4.20
C MET A 39 -5.21 -16.88 -3.00
N HIS A 40 -5.61 -18.15 -3.16
CA HIS A 40 -5.89 -19.03 -2.03
C HIS A 40 -4.57 -19.47 -1.40
N ILE A 41 -4.39 -19.28 -0.09
CA ILE A 41 -3.12 -19.58 0.60
C ILE A 41 -2.80 -21.07 0.52
N GLU A 42 -3.79 -21.91 0.73
CA GLU A 42 -3.64 -23.37 0.58
C GLU A 42 -3.66 -23.74 -0.90
N GLY A 43 -2.54 -24.25 -1.40
CA GLY A 43 -2.38 -24.67 -2.79
C GLY A 43 -1.93 -23.56 -3.76
N GLU A 44 -1.71 -22.34 -3.27
CA GLU A 44 -1.21 -21.19 -4.06
C GLU A 44 -2.01 -20.94 -5.37
N GLN A 45 -3.31 -21.24 -5.34
CA GLN A 45 -4.17 -21.10 -6.51
C GLN A 45 -4.59 -19.64 -6.69
N LEU A 46 -4.35 -19.08 -7.88
CA LEU A 46 -4.84 -17.76 -8.26
C LEU A 46 -6.36 -17.80 -8.42
N VAL A 47 -7.06 -16.95 -7.66
CA VAL A 47 -8.53 -16.88 -7.65
C VAL A 47 -9.02 -15.69 -8.47
N TYR A 48 -8.38 -14.54 -8.28
CA TYR A 48 -8.70 -13.30 -8.98
C TYR A 48 -7.45 -12.63 -9.51
N ASP A 49 -7.58 -12.00 -10.67
CA ASP A 49 -6.54 -11.18 -11.29
C ASP A 49 -7.11 -9.80 -11.63
N ALA A 50 -6.26 -8.78 -11.65
CA ALA A 50 -6.66 -7.47 -12.10
C ALA A 50 -7.02 -7.52 -13.59
N ALA A 51 -7.99 -6.70 -14.00
CA ALA A 51 -8.36 -6.55 -15.40
C ALA A 51 -7.16 -6.01 -16.19
N SER A 52 -6.35 -6.89 -16.78
CA SER A 52 -5.31 -6.57 -17.75
C SER A 52 -5.49 -7.41 -19.01
N GLU A 53 -5.18 -6.83 -20.15
CA GLU A 53 -5.26 -7.52 -21.44
C GLU A 53 -4.31 -8.74 -21.53
N GLU A 54 -3.37 -8.86 -20.57
CA GLU A 54 -2.37 -9.94 -20.50
C GLU A 54 -2.75 -11.11 -19.60
N SER A 55 -3.92 -11.13 -18.99
CA SER A 55 -4.31 -12.19 -18.04
C SER A 55 -4.63 -13.54 -18.71
N SER A 56 -4.32 -13.72 -19.98
CA SER A 56 -4.44 -15.00 -20.69
C SER A 56 -3.55 -16.13 -20.12
N THR A 57 -2.64 -15.84 -19.20
CA THR A 57 -1.78 -16.84 -18.55
C THR A 57 -2.45 -17.61 -17.42
N HIS A 58 -3.58 -17.10 -16.90
CA HIS A 58 -4.34 -17.71 -15.80
C HIS A 58 -5.83 -17.78 -16.15
N PRO A 59 -6.22 -18.66 -17.07
CA PRO A 59 -7.61 -18.75 -17.57
C PRO A 59 -8.61 -19.19 -16.48
N GLU A 60 -8.12 -19.76 -15.38
CA GLU A 60 -8.91 -20.18 -14.22
C GLU A 60 -9.28 -18.99 -13.31
N ALA A 61 -8.52 -17.89 -13.35
CA ALA A 61 -8.74 -16.72 -12.51
C ALA A 61 -9.88 -15.85 -13.07
N LYS A 62 -10.72 -15.33 -12.16
CA LYS A 62 -11.71 -14.32 -12.54
C LYS A 62 -11.04 -12.97 -12.64
N ILE A 63 -11.35 -12.24 -13.71
CA ILE A 63 -10.90 -10.86 -13.85
C ILE A 63 -11.84 -9.97 -13.06
N ILE A 64 -11.30 -9.29 -12.04
CA ILE A 64 -12.05 -8.32 -11.24
C ILE A 64 -11.20 -7.08 -10.98
N GLU A 65 -11.87 -5.97 -10.80
CA GLU A 65 -11.28 -4.71 -10.37
C GLU A 65 -11.68 -4.43 -8.92
N MET A 66 -10.67 -4.28 -8.06
CA MET A 66 -10.86 -3.88 -6.66
C MET A 66 -9.96 -2.71 -6.31
N THR A 67 -10.47 -1.80 -5.50
CA THR A 67 -9.71 -0.71 -4.89
C THR A 67 -9.84 -0.75 -3.38
N LEU A 68 -8.83 -0.24 -2.68
CA LEU A 68 -8.82 -0.12 -1.23
C LEU A 68 -8.39 1.30 -0.84
N VAL A 69 -9.13 1.88 0.08
CA VAL A 69 -8.81 3.16 0.72
C VAL A 69 -8.81 2.97 2.22
N ALA A 70 -7.78 3.50 2.89
CA ALA A 70 -7.67 3.49 4.34
C ALA A 70 -7.57 4.92 4.87
N LYS A 71 -8.33 5.24 5.89
CA LYS A 71 -8.33 6.56 6.53
C LYS A 71 -8.86 6.48 7.95
N ASP A 72 -8.18 7.16 8.88
CA ASP A 72 -8.64 7.31 10.27
C ASP A 72 -9.01 5.98 10.95
N GLY A 73 -8.21 4.93 10.74
CA GLY A 73 -8.43 3.59 11.31
C GLY A 73 -9.49 2.76 10.59
N LYS A 74 -10.04 3.24 9.48
CA LYS A 74 -11.06 2.55 8.67
C LYS A 74 -10.50 2.12 7.33
N ILE A 75 -10.95 0.97 6.85
CA ILE A 75 -10.67 0.44 5.51
C ILE A 75 -11.98 0.32 4.74
N THR A 76 -11.98 0.75 3.50
CA THR A 76 -13.05 0.50 2.54
C THR A 76 -12.47 -0.20 1.32
N VAL A 77 -12.95 -1.40 1.03
CA VAL A 77 -12.61 -2.16 -0.18
C VAL A 77 -13.80 -2.14 -1.11
N LYS A 78 -13.60 -1.67 -2.34
CA LYS A 78 -14.63 -1.67 -3.39
C LYS A 78 -14.29 -2.71 -4.44
N ASP A 79 -15.16 -3.68 -4.60
CA ASP A 79 -15.20 -4.56 -5.76
C ASP A 79 -16.01 -3.84 -6.86
N VAL A 80 -15.28 -3.16 -7.74
CA VAL A 80 -15.87 -2.33 -8.80
C VAL A 80 -16.65 -3.20 -9.78
N THR A 81 -16.11 -4.38 -10.12
CA THR A 81 -16.69 -5.30 -11.08
C THR A 81 -18.07 -5.81 -10.64
N ASN A 82 -18.22 -6.14 -9.36
CA ASN A 82 -19.46 -6.72 -8.82
C ASN A 82 -20.32 -5.69 -8.06
N GLY A 83 -19.87 -4.44 -7.95
CA GLY A 83 -20.57 -3.38 -7.24
C GLY A 83 -20.71 -3.61 -5.74
N LYS A 84 -19.77 -4.30 -5.12
CA LYS A 84 -19.77 -4.60 -3.68
C LYS A 84 -18.79 -3.70 -2.93
N THR A 85 -19.12 -3.38 -1.69
CA THR A 85 -18.24 -2.64 -0.77
C THR A 85 -18.09 -3.43 0.52
N TYR A 86 -16.87 -3.56 0.98
CA TYR A 86 -16.51 -4.19 2.24
C TYR A 86 -15.89 -3.15 3.15
N GLU A 87 -16.38 -3.08 4.38
CA GLU A 87 -15.89 -2.16 5.39
C GLU A 87 -15.04 -2.89 6.42
N GLY A 88 -14.06 -2.18 6.97
CA GLY A 88 -13.17 -2.73 7.96
C GLY A 88 -12.44 -1.68 8.78
N THR A 89 -11.53 -2.17 9.61
CA THR A 89 -10.67 -1.35 10.46
C THR A 89 -9.23 -1.83 10.38
N TYR A 90 -8.30 -0.95 10.73
CA TYR A 90 -6.88 -1.29 10.86
C TYR A 90 -6.25 -0.60 12.05
N THR A 91 -5.23 -1.23 12.60
CA THR A 91 -4.34 -0.67 13.62
C THR A 91 -2.90 -1.04 13.29
N VAL A 92 -1.96 -0.14 13.61
CA VAL A 92 -0.53 -0.44 13.45
C VAL A 92 -0.15 -1.54 14.43
N SER A 93 0.42 -2.64 13.94
CA SER A 93 0.91 -3.77 14.74
C SER A 93 2.43 -3.83 14.81
N GLY A 94 3.14 -3.21 13.86
CA GLY A 94 4.59 -3.16 13.83
C GLY A 94 5.13 -2.10 12.89
N LYS A 95 6.40 -1.77 13.04
CA LYS A 95 7.15 -0.90 12.13
C LYS A 95 8.55 -1.47 11.96
N ASN A 96 9.04 -1.43 10.73
CA ASN A 96 10.40 -1.78 10.38
C ASN A 96 10.97 -0.73 9.40
N PRO A 97 12.28 -0.71 9.12
CA PRO A 97 12.87 0.29 8.22
C PRO A 97 12.30 0.31 6.80
N LYS A 98 11.67 -0.78 6.36
CA LYS A 98 11.14 -0.92 4.99
C LYS A 98 9.63 -0.74 4.89
N GLY A 99 8.91 -0.78 6.03
CA GLY A 99 7.47 -0.75 5.96
C GLY A 99 6.75 -0.66 7.31
N THR A 100 5.44 -0.71 7.26
CA THR A 100 4.54 -0.67 8.41
C THR A 100 3.62 -1.87 8.35
N ASP A 101 3.52 -2.60 9.47
CA ASP A 101 2.63 -3.76 9.63
C ASP A 101 1.34 -3.35 10.33
N TYR A 102 0.24 -3.95 9.91
CA TYR A 102 -1.09 -3.67 10.42
C TYR A 102 -1.83 -4.96 10.79
N SER A 103 -2.57 -4.91 11.89
CA SER A 103 -3.69 -5.82 12.13
C SER A 103 -4.92 -5.22 11.49
N ILE A 104 -5.67 -6.02 10.73
CA ILE A 104 -6.84 -5.57 10.00
C ILE A 104 -8.05 -6.46 10.31
N VAL A 105 -9.23 -5.88 10.15
CA VAL A 105 -10.50 -6.62 10.12
C VAL A 105 -11.27 -6.10 8.92
N ILE A 106 -11.66 -6.95 7.98
CA ILE A 106 -12.46 -6.59 6.81
C ILE A 106 -13.63 -7.56 6.72
N ASP A 107 -14.85 -7.04 6.66
CA ASP A 107 -16.08 -7.84 6.62
C ASP A 107 -16.13 -8.89 7.75
N GLY A 108 -15.68 -8.49 8.94
CA GLY A 108 -15.65 -9.36 10.13
C GLY A 108 -14.53 -10.41 10.15
N LYS A 109 -13.67 -10.47 9.14
CA LYS A 109 -12.52 -11.39 9.08
C LYS A 109 -11.26 -10.68 9.54
N GLU A 110 -10.54 -11.31 10.45
CA GLU A 110 -9.24 -10.85 10.93
C GLU A 110 -8.13 -11.20 9.95
N GLY A 111 -7.12 -10.33 9.88
CA GLY A 111 -5.98 -10.53 9.01
C GLY A 111 -4.83 -9.58 9.32
N HIS A 112 -3.83 -9.64 8.45
CA HIS A 112 -2.62 -8.81 8.52
C HIS A 112 -2.34 -8.15 7.17
N ALA A 113 -1.82 -6.94 7.22
CA ALA A 113 -1.37 -6.22 6.06
C ALA A 113 0.02 -5.61 6.31
N THR A 114 0.81 -5.46 5.27
CA THR A 114 2.11 -4.79 5.34
C THR A 114 2.20 -3.78 4.21
N VAL A 115 2.48 -2.53 4.52
CA VAL A 115 2.86 -1.54 3.51
C VAL A 115 4.36 -1.49 3.43
N ALA A 116 4.93 -1.71 2.24
CA ALA A 116 6.37 -1.67 2.01
C ALA A 116 6.70 -1.13 0.62
N MET A 117 7.90 -0.58 0.47
CA MET A 117 8.47 -0.29 -0.86
C MET A 117 9.01 -1.59 -1.45
N THR A 118 8.50 -1.96 -2.61
CA THR A 118 8.99 -3.11 -3.39
C THR A 118 9.90 -2.60 -4.50
N THR A 119 11.11 -3.14 -4.57
CA THR A 119 12.05 -2.86 -5.66
C THR A 119 11.98 -3.99 -6.68
N TYR A 120 11.65 -3.66 -7.91
CA TYR A 120 11.60 -4.62 -9.02
C TYR A 120 12.98 -4.84 -9.66
N ALA A 121 13.09 -5.87 -10.49
CA ALA A 121 14.34 -6.24 -11.16
C ALA A 121 14.90 -5.14 -12.09
N ASP A 122 14.05 -4.27 -12.61
CA ASP A 122 14.40 -3.10 -13.41
C ASP A 122 14.85 -1.89 -12.58
N GLY A 123 14.86 -2.02 -11.24
CA GLY A 123 15.19 -0.96 -10.28
C GLY A 123 14.05 0.00 -9.95
N LYS A 124 12.86 -0.20 -10.52
CA LYS A 124 11.67 0.58 -10.15
C LYS A 124 11.26 0.24 -8.72
N GLU A 125 10.93 1.27 -7.95
CA GLU A 125 10.35 1.13 -6.62
C GLU A 125 8.88 1.54 -6.63
N GLU A 126 8.06 0.76 -5.94
CA GLU A 126 6.62 0.99 -5.87
C GLU A 126 6.09 0.59 -4.48
N PRO A 127 5.20 1.40 -3.87
CA PRO A 127 4.51 1.00 -2.67
C PRO A 127 3.59 -0.19 -2.96
N THR A 128 3.67 -1.20 -2.10
CA THR A 128 2.84 -2.41 -2.19
C THR A 128 2.16 -2.70 -0.87
N LEU A 129 1.01 -3.36 -0.93
CA LEU A 129 0.19 -3.72 0.21
C LEU A 129 -0.26 -5.18 0.06
N PRO A 130 0.58 -6.17 0.42
CA PRO A 130 0.13 -7.52 0.64
C PRO A 130 -0.78 -7.60 1.88
N ILE A 131 -1.89 -8.32 1.72
CA ILE A 131 -2.89 -8.58 2.76
C ILE A 131 -3.15 -10.07 2.85
N ASN A 132 -3.04 -10.63 4.05
CA ASN A 132 -3.51 -11.98 4.36
C ASN A 132 -4.80 -11.87 5.18
N LEU A 133 -5.91 -12.38 4.62
CA LEU A 133 -7.23 -12.30 5.21
C LEU A 133 -7.93 -13.65 5.12
N GLY A 134 -8.12 -14.32 6.26
CA GLY A 134 -8.62 -15.70 6.28
C GLY A 134 -7.74 -16.63 5.42
N ASP A 135 -8.35 -17.31 4.47
CA ASP A 135 -7.67 -18.27 3.59
C ASP A 135 -7.06 -17.63 2.32
N TYR A 136 -7.09 -16.30 2.22
CA TYR A 136 -6.67 -15.59 1.02
C TYR A 136 -5.48 -14.66 1.28
N SER A 137 -4.58 -14.62 0.31
CA SER A 137 -3.54 -13.61 0.16
C SER A 137 -3.92 -12.68 -0.99
N MET A 138 -4.02 -11.39 -0.69
CA MET A 138 -4.35 -10.34 -1.65
C MET A 138 -3.14 -9.44 -1.84
N TYR A 139 -2.89 -9.01 -3.06
CA TYR A 139 -1.79 -8.13 -3.38
C TYR A 139 -2.30 -6.87 -4.06
N PHE A 140 -2.02 -5.74 -3.43
CA PHE A 140 -2.35 -4.41 -3.92
C PHE A 140 -1.08 -3.61 -4.21
N TYR A 141 -1.20 -2.64 -5.10
CA TYR A 141 -0.16 -1.65 -5.41
C TYR A 141 -0.77 -0.25 -5.35
N ALA A 142 0.08 0.77 -5.16
CA ALA A 142 -0.38 2.16 -5.15
C ALA A 142 -0.77 2.62 -6.55
N ASP A 143 -1.87 3.38 -6.62
CA ASP A 143 -2.34 4.02 -7.85
C ASP A 143 -1.69 5.38 -8.05
#